data_0a777208bbda2745023fc4fa08ab8c04
#
_entry.id   0a777208bbda2745023fc4fa08ab8c04
#
_cell.length_a   1.000
_cell.length_b   1.000
_cell.length_c   1.000
_cell.angle_alpha   90.00
_cell.angle_beta   90.00
_cell.angle_gamma   90.00
#
_symmetry.space_group_name_H-M   'P 1'
#
loop_
_entity.id
_entity.type
_entity.pdbx_description
1 polymer ?
#
loop_
_entity_poly.entity_id
_entity_poly.type
_entity_poly.pdbx_seq_one_letter_code
_entity_poly.pdbx_strand_id
1 'polypeptide(L)'
;MIARYTNPEMGKLWTDEYKWQQVLKVEMAACDAAAELGQIPKEAARHIRECAEKGPVFSVERIHEIEMVTHHDLIAFLTNVAENVGEDSKYIHQGLTSSDVEDTATCLTMMEAADILLDDLDRFHEVLRRRAKEFKHTPCIGRTHGIHAEPMTFGLKFLLWSAEVERAIDRLKHAKKTVSVGKLSGAVGTYSNIDPRIEQMACKALGITPVRLATQVIQRDRHAEYVTTLALISSSLERFATEVRNWQRTDIREAEEFFSKGQKGSSAMPHKRNPINCERISGMARLMRGNAVAAMEDITLWHERDISHSSVERVILPDCTINLDYCLRKFTDIIDKLLVYPDAMMHNLERTGGLIYSQRILLAVVGKGVLREDAYKWVQRNAMKRWMDGEDFRTNVEKDPDITKYLSKEEIDDCFDYTYFLRHVDTIFERFGL
;
A
#
# COMPACT_ATOMS: atom_id res chain seq x y z
N MET A 1 -16.61 -2.66 -3.77
CA MET A 1 -15.88 -2.02 -4.92
C MET A 1 -16.53 -2.39 -6.25
N ILE A 2 -16.42 -1.57 -7.31
CA ILE A 2 -16.98 -1.89 -8.63
C ILE A 2 -16.09 -2.86 -9.41
N ALA A 3 -16.69 -3.67 -10.31
CA ALA A 3 -15.98 -4.70 -11.08
C ALA A 3 -14.75 -4.18 -11.86
N ARG A 4 -14.79 -2.92 -12.33
CA ARG A 4 -13.67 -2.29 -13.06
C ARG A 4 -12.35 -2.24 -12.28
N TYR A 5 -12.42 -2.19 -10.95
CA TYR A 5 -11.28 -2.05 -10.05
C TYR A 5 -11.05 -3.29 -9.18
N THR A 6 -11.72 -4.39 -9.50
CA THR A 6 -11.64 -5.64 -8.75
C THR A 6 -10.86 -6.67 -9.52
N ASN A 7 -9.71 -7.06 -9.03
CA ASN A 7 -8.99 -8.22 -9.54
C ASN A 7 -9.67 -9.49 -9.00
N PRO A 8 -9.83 -10.54 -9.82
CA PRO A 8 -10.63 -11.71 -9.46
C PRO A 8 -10.18 -12.42 -8.19
N GLU A 9 -8.87 -12.49 -7.96
CA GLU A 9 -8.26 -13.16 -6.82
C GLU A 9 -8.66 -12.48 -5.49
N MET A 10 -8.48 -11.17 -5.39
CA MET A 10 -8.90 -10.40 -4.22
C MET A 10 -10.42 -10.32 -4.10
N GLY A 11 -11.12 -10.12 -5.23
CA GLY A 11 -12.59 -10.02 -5.24
C GLY A 11 -13.28 -11.28 -4.75
N LYS A 12 -12.72 -12.47 -5.01
CA LYS A 12 -13.23 -13.76 -4.55
C LYS A 12 -13.35 -13.82 -3.01
N LEU A 13 -12.41 -13.23 -2.27
CA LEU A 13 -12.39 -13.27 -0.80
C LEU A 13 -13.60 -12.56 -0.16
N TRP A 14 -14.27 -11.69 -0.92
CA TRP A 14 -15.36 -10.86 -0.44
C TRP A 14 -16.71 -11.20 -1.07
N THR A 15 -16.84 -12.39 -1.65
CA THR A 15 -18.13 -12.94 -2.09
C THR A 15 -18.88 -13.54 -0.91
N ASP A 16 -20.22 -13.61 -0.99
CA ASP A 16 -21.03 -14.25 0.03
C ASP A 16 -20.70 -15.74 0.20
N GLU A 17 -20.44 -16.45 -0.92
CA GLU A 17 -19.94 -17.82 -0.85
C GLU A 17 -18.68 -17.93 -0.02
N TYR A 18 -17.71 -17.04 -0.22
CA TYR A 18 -16.45 -17.09 0.51
C TYR A 18 -16.66 -16.77 2.00
N LYS A 19 -17.47 -15.74 2.31
CA LYS A 19 -17.87 -15.42 3.69
C LYS A 19 -18.40 -16.66 4.40
N TRP A 20 -19.38 -17.34 3.82
CA TRP A 20 -20.00 -18.49 4.44
C TRP A 20 -19.08 -19.72 4.50
N GLN A 21 -18.17 -19.89 3.55
CA GLN A 21 -17.12 -20.91 3.64
C GLN A 21 -16.20 -20.67 4.84
N GLN A 22 -15.78 -19.42 5.09
CA GLN A 22 -14.96 -19.09 6.27
C GLN A 22 -15.73 -19.29 7.59
N VAL A 23 -16.99 -18.89 7.63
CA VAL A 23 -17.86 -19.16 8.81
C VAL A 23 -17.99 -20.64 9.07
N LEU A 24 -18.28 -21.45 8.04
CA LEU A 24 -18.34 -22.92 8.16
C LEU A 24 -17.03 -23.52 8.67
N LYS A 25 -15.90 -23.02 8.18
CA LYS A 25 -14.56 -23.45 8.63
C LYS A 25 -14.35 -23.23 10.11
N VAL A 26 -14.82 -22.10 10.65
CA VAL A 26 -14.75 -21.79 12.08
C VAL A 26 -15.68 -22.71 12.88
N GLU A 27 -16.94 -22.91 12.43
CA GLU A 27 -17.91 -23.79 13.07
C GLU A 27 -17.39 -25.24 13.13
N MET A 28 -16.83 -25.76 12.03
CA MET A 28 -16.26 -27.10 12.02
C MET A 28 -15.07 -27.24 12.99
N ALA A 29 -14.20 -26.23 13.05
CA ALA A 29 -13.06 -26.22 13.97
C ALA A 29 -13.53 -26.23 15.44
N ALA A 30 -14.62 -25.54 15.76
CA ALA A 30 -15.24 -25.55 17.08
C ALA A 30 -15.87 -26.93 17.40
N CYS A 31 -16.59 -27.54 16.44
CA CYS A 31 -17.17 -28.89 16.60
C CYS A 31 -16.07 -29.96 16.83
N ASP A 32 -14.98 -29.92 16.04
CA ASP A 32 -13.87 -30.86 16.22
C ASP A 32 -13.23 -30.73 17.60
N ALA A 33 -12.99 -29.49 18.05
CA ALA A 33 -12.44 -29.26 19.39
C ALA A 33 -13.38 -29.75 20.50
N ALA A 34 -14.70 -29.51 20.35
CA ALA A 34 -15.70 -30.00 21.30
C ALA A 34 -15.77 -31.56 21.34
N ALA A 35 -15.63 -32.20 20.16
CA ALA A 35 -15.59 -33.66 20.07
C ALA A 35 -14.32 -34.25 20.71
N GLU A 36 -13.17 -33.62 20.55
CA GLU A 36 -11.93 -34.06 21.20
C GLU A 36 -12.01 -33.95 22.74
N LEU A 37 -12.72 -32.93 23.22
CA LEU A 37 -12.98 -32.76 24.66
C LEU A 37 -14.14 -33.64 25.20
N GLY A 38 -14.77 -34.43 24.33
CA GLY A 38 -15.89 -35.30 24.69
C GLY A 38 -17.20 -34.57 25.02
N GLN A 39 -17.34 -33.32 24.59
CA GLN A 39 -18.56 -32.53 24.83
C GLN A 39 -19.63 -32.82 23.78
N ILE A 40 -19.24 -33.26 22.59
CA ILE A 40 -20.13 -33.81 21.57
C ILE A 40 -19.61 -35.17 21.08
N PRO A 41 -20.48 -36.01 20.48
CA PRO A 41 -20.03 -37.32 19.94
C PRO A 41 -19.02 -37.12 18.79
N LYS A 42 -17.93 -37.89 18.80
CA LYS A 42 -16.92 -37.85 17.72
C LYS A 42 -17.50 -38.22 16.36
N GLU A 43 -18.47 -39.15 16.36
CA GLU A 43 -19.19 -39.57 15.14
C GLU A 43 -19.98 -38.38 14.54
N ALA A 44 -20.59 -37.55 15.36
CA ALA A 44 -21.32 -36.37 14.91
C ALA A 44 -20.38 -35.32 14.24
N ALA A 45 -19.25 -35.02 14.90
CA ALA A 45 -18.27 -34.10 14.32
C ALA A 45 -17.71 -34.63 12.99
N ARG A 46 -17.43 -35.96 12.93
CA ARG A 46 -16.99 -36.60 11.69
C ARG A 46 -18.05 -36.51 10.59
N HIS A 47 -19.31 -36.81 10.92
CA HIS A 47 -20.43 -36.72 9.99
C HIS A 47 -20.63 -35.31 9.42
N ILE A 48 -20.59 -34.25 10.27
CA ILE A 48 -20.64 -32.85 9.87
C ILE A 48 -19.53 -32.55 8.85
N ARG A 49 -18.30 -32.98 9.13
CA ARG A 49 -17.16 -32.80 8.22
C ARG A 49 -17.32 -33.53 6.90
N GLU A 50 -17.75 -34.82 6.95
CA GLU A 50 -18.00 -35.60 5.73
C GLU A 50 -19.09 -34.98 4.86
N CYS A 51 -20.13 -34.37 5.42
CA CYS A 51 -21.14 -33.64 4.67
C CYS A 51 -20.52 -32.46 3.94
N ALA A 52 -19.67 -31.67 4.61
CA ALA A 52 -18.98 -30.52 4.02
C ALA A 52 -17.97 -30.93 2.93
N GLU A 53 -17.34 -32.10 3.03
CA GLU A 53 -16.38 -32.62 2.04
C GLU A 53 -17.07 -33.25 0.81
N LYS A 54 -18.25 -33.84 0.98
CA LYS A 54 -19.00 -34.48 -0.11
C LYS A 54 -19.67 -33.48 -1.06
N GLY A 55 -19.89 -32.25 -0.62
CA GLY A 55 -20.52 -31.21 -1.45
C GLY A 55 -20.86 -29.98 -0.63
N PRO A 56 -21.42 -28.94 -1.26
CA PRO A 56 -21.80 -27.73 -0.56
C PRO A 56 -22.94 -28.04 0.45
N VAL A 57 -22.71 -27.72 1.73
CA VAL A 57 -23.72 -27.86 2.80
C VAL A 57 -24.56 -26.60 2.96
N PHE A 58 -24.36 -25.62 2.10
CA PHE A 58 -25.17 -24.39 2.03
C PHE A 58 -25.25 -23.88 0.60
N SER A 59 -26.21 -23.03 0.32
CA SER A 59 -26.36 -22.24 -0.91
C SER A 59 -26.67 -20.80 -0.52
N VAL A 60 -25.99 -19.84 -1.13
CA VAL A 60 -26.19 -18.41 -0.87
C VAL A 60 -27.64 -18.00 -1.17
N GLU A 61 -28.21 -18.51 -2.27
CA GLU A 61 -29.60 -18.25 -2.62
C GLU A 61 -30.56 -18.74 -1.53
N ARG A 62 -30.33 -19.96 -1.01
CA ARG A 62 -31.17 -20.51 0.05
C ARG A 62 -31.02 -19.75 1.38
N ILE A 63 -29.80 -19.32 1.72
CA ILE A 63 -29.54 -18.48 2.88
C ILE A 63 -30.36 -17.17 2.74
N HIS A 64 -30.31 -16.50 1.60
CA HIS A 64 -31.09 -15.26 1.36
C HIS A 64 -32.60 -15.49 1.49
N GLU A 65 -33.14 -16.60 0.95
CA GLU A 65 -34.55 -16.95 1.11
C GLU A 65 -34.95 -17.07 2.59
N ILE A 66 -34.15 -17.75 3.38
CA ILE A 66 -34.39 -17.94 4.81
C ILE A 66 -34.24 -16.62 5.56
N GLU A 67 -33.24 -15.80 5.21
CA GLU A 67 -32.99 -14.50 5.84
C GLU A 67 -34.15 -13.52 5.62
N MET A 68 -34.80 -13.56 4.46
CA MET A 68 -36.01 -12.76 4.21
C MET A 68 -37.13 -13.02 5.21
N VAL A 69 -37.11 -14.17 5.91
CA VAL A 69 -38.08 -14.53 6.93
C VAL A 69 -37.54 -14.34 8.34
N THR A 70 -36.31 -14.71 8.57
CA THR A 70 -35.67 -14.69 9.90
C THR A 70 -35.11 -13.32 10.27
N HIS A 71 -34.82 -12.48 9.28
CA HIS A 71 -34.13 -11.18 9.41
C HIS A 71 -32.79 -11.28 10.18
N HIS A 72 -32.11 -12.45 10.06
CA HIS A 72 -30.82 -12.70 10.71
C HIS A 72 -29.96 -13.63 9.83
N ASP A 73 -28.87 -13.08 9.30
CA ASP A 73 -28.01 -13.73 8.30
C ASP A 73 -27.37 -15.04 8.83
N LEU A 74 -26.74 -15.03 10.03
CA LEU A 74 -26.13 -16.24 10.58
C LEU A 74 -27.18 -17.32 10.91
N ILE A 75 -28.35 -16.96 11.45
CA ILE A 75 -29.43 -17.95 11.69
C ILE A 75 -29.87 -18.55 10.36
N ALA A 76 -29.99 -17.76 9.31
CA ALA A 76 -30.32 -18.26 7.97
C ALA A 76 -29.27 -19.25 7.45
N PHE A 77 -27.98 -18.93 7.61
CA PHE A 77 -26.87 -19.81 7.26
C PHE A 77 -26.95 -21.14 8.05
N LEU A 78 -27.05 -21.09 9.39
CA LEU A 78 -27.14 -22.28 10.25
C LEU A 78 -28.36 -23.15 9.92
N THR A 79 -29.50 -22.53 9.59
CA THR A 79 -30.70 -23.24 9.17
C THR A 79 -30.46 -23.97 7.86
N ASN A 80 -29.85 -23.33 6.86
CA ASN A 80 -29.54 -23.99 5.61
C ASN A 80 -28.50 -25.11 5.76
N VAL A 81 -27.49 -24.93 6.61
CA VAL A 81 -26.54 -26.02 6.95
C VAL A 81 -27.28 -27.18 7.58
N ALA A 82 -28.24 -26.93 8.49
CA ALA A 82 -29.02 -27.98 9.16
C ALA A 82 -29.90 -28.75 8.14
N GLU A 83 -30.47 -28.10 7.13
CA GLU A 83 -31.21 -28.77 6.06
C GLU A 83 -30.38 -29.83 5.33
N ASN A 84 -29.05 -29.65 5.26
CA ASN A 84 -28.12 -30.52 4.51
C ASN A 84 -27.36 -31.53 5.43
N VAL A 85 -27.10 -31.19 6.69
CA VAL A 85 -26.41 -32.04 7.65
C VAL A 85 -27.39 -32.97 8.39
N GLY A 86 -28.61 -32.54 8.66
CA GLY A 86 -29.62 -33.30 9.36
C GLY A 86 -29.44 -33.23 10.88
N GLU A 87 -29.72 -34.36 11.59
CA GLU A 87 -29.83 -34.39 13.06
C GLU A 87 -28.57 -33.95 13.81
N ASP A 88 -27.37 -34.16 13.25
CA ASP A 88 -26.11 -33.81 13.90
C ASP A 88 -25.86 -32.29 13.86
N SER A 89 -26.62 -31.52 13.07
CA SER A 89 -26.54 -30.07 13.03
C SER A 89 -26.78 -29.38 14.38
N LYS A 90 -27.46 -30.06 15.31
CA LYS A 90 -27.67 -29.58 16.70
C LYS A 90 -26.39 -29.35 17.50
N TYR A 91 -25.26 -29.86 17.01
CA TYR A 91 -23.94 -29.66 17.61
C TYR A 91 -23.19 -28.51 17.02
N ILE A 92 -23.64 -27.94 15.86
CA ILE A 92 -23.06 -26.75 15.25
C ILE A 92 -23.52 -25.54 16.06
N HIS A 93 -22.63 -24.55 16.26
CA HIS A 93 -22.90 -23.30 16.99
C HIS A 93 -23.28 -23.49 18.48
N GLN A 94 -22.95 -24.63 19.09
CA GLN A 94 -23.32 -24.91 20.45
C GLN A 94 -22.56 -24.04 21.46
N GLY A 95 -23.28 -23.19 22.18
CA GLY A 95 -22.70 -22.26 23.18
C GLY A 95 -22.04 -21.02 22.61
N LEU A 96 -22.00 -20.87 21.30
CA LEU A 96 -21.42 -19.72 20.59
C LEU A 96 -22.42 -18.58 20.43
N THR A 97 -21.89 -17.41 20.08
CA THR A 97 -22.65 -16.25 19.57
C THR A 97 -22.18 -15.93 18.14
N SER A 98 -23.02 -15.22 17.39
CA SER A 98 -22.71 -14.87 15.97
C SER A 98 -21.32 -14.30 15.79
N SER A 99 -20.91 -13.38 16.66
CA SER A 99 -19.59 -12.73 16.56
C SER A 99 -18.42 -13.67 16.87
N ASP A 100 -18.63 -14.81 17.53
CA ASP A 100 -17.58 -15.82 17.72
C ASP A 100 -17.09 -16.35 16.36
N VAL A 101 -18.03 -16.62 15.47
CA VAL A 101 -17.72 -17.18 14.15
C VAL A 101 -17.53 -16.12 13.06
N GLU A 102 -18.34 -15.07 13.07
CA GLU A 102 -18.23 -14.01 12.04
C GLU A 102 -16.97 -13.16 12.19
N ASP A 103 -16.62 -12.75 13.42
CA ASP A 103 -15.38 -11.97 13.64
C ASP A 103 -14.14 -12.83 13.33
N THR A 104 -14.15 -14.09 13.77
CA THR A 104 -13.04 -15.02 13.50
C THR A 104 -12.90 -15.29 12.01
N ALA A 105 -14.02 -15.51 11.28
CA ALA A 105 -14.03 -15.68 9.82
C ALA A 105 -13.54 -14.42 9.09
N THR A 106 -13.94 -13.22 9.53
CA THR A 106 -13.48 -11.96 8.98
C THR A 106 -11.97 -11.77 9.18
N CYS A 107 -11.44 -12.14 10.35
CA CYS A 107 -10.01 -12.13 10.61
C CYS A 107 -9.23 -13.07 9.66
N LEU A 108 -9.76 -14.28 9.40
CA LEU A 108 -9.16 -15.20 8.42
C LEU A 108 -9.15 -14.58 7.01
N THR A 109 -10.25 -13.94 6.59
CA THR A 109 -10.34 -13.27 5.28
C THR A 109 -9.35 -12.10 5.19
N MET A 110 -9.22 -11.28 6.24
CA MET A 110 -8.24 -10.19 6.27
C MET A 110 -6.79 -10.70 6.20
N MET A 111 -6.49 -11.84 6.82
CA MET A 111 -5.17 -12.47 6.71
C MET A 111 -4.85 -12.88 5.28
N GLU A 112 -5.78 -13.55 4.61
CA GLU A 112 -5.60 -13.99 3.22
C GLU A 112 -5.50 -12.80 2.26
N ALA A 113 -6.30 -11.76 2.47
CA ALA A 113 -6.17 -10.50 1.74
C ALA A 113 -4.80 -9.83 1.95
N ALA A 114 -4.28 -9.86 3.19
CA ALA A 114 -2.94 -9.34 3.48
C ALA A 114 -1.84 -10.14 2.77
N ASP A 115 -2.00 -11.46 2.59
CA ASP A 115 -1.02 -12.27 1.85
C ASP A 115 -0.96 -11.85 0.38
N ILE A 116 -2.10 -11.66 -0.28
CA ILE A 116 -2.15 -11.14 -1.66
C ILE A 116 -1.47 -9.77 -1.75
N LEU A 117 -1.76 -8.86 -0.81
CA LEU A 117 -1.17 -7.53 -0.79
C LEU A 117 0.34 -7.55 -0.51
N LEU A 118 0.84 -8.48 0.30
CA LEU A 118 2.28 -8.68 0.53
C LEU A 118 2.97 -9.15 -0.74
N ASP A 119 2.39 -10.11 -1.46
CA ASP A 119 2.90 -10.57 -2.76
C ASP A 119 2.94 -9.44 -3.79
N ASP A 120 1.93 -8.59 -3.83
CA ASP A 120 1.91 -7.41 -4.71
C ASP A 120 2.97 -6.38 -4.32
N LEU A 121 3.20 -6.14 -3.03
CA LEU A 121 4.25 -5.26 -2.54
C LEU A 121 5.65 -5.80 -2.85
N ASP A 122 5.87 -7.11 -2.69
CA ASP A 122 7.15 -7.74 -3.00
C ASP A 122 7.46 -7.62 -4.51
N ARG A 123 6.49 -7.89 -5.38
CA ARG A 123 6.62 -7.68 -6.84
C ARG A 123 6.92 -6.22 -7.18
N PHE A 124 6.23 -5.28 -6.54
CA PHE A 124 6.46 -3.85 -6.74
C PHE A 124 7.87 -3.46 -6.28
N HIS A 125 8.32 -3.96 -5.14
CA HIS A 125 9.66 -3.73 -4.61
C HIS A 125 10.75 -4.24 -5.58
N GLU A 126 10.59 -5.44 -6.14
CA GLU A 126 11.51 -6.00 -7.15
C GLU A 126 11.60 -5.10 -8.40
N VAL A 127 10.47 -4.63 -8.91
CA VAL A 127 10.44 -3.70 -10.06
C VAL A 127 11.17 -2.40 -9.73
N LEU A 128 10.95 -1.81 -8.55
CA LEU A 128 11.62 -0.59 -8.12
C LEU A 128 13.14 -0.79 -8.03
N ARG A 129 13.63 -1.88 -7.46
CA ARG A 129 15.07 -2.19 -7.37
C ARG A 129 15.69 -2.37 -8.75
N ARG A 130 15.01 -3.05 -9.65
CA ARG A 130 15.45 -3.22 -11.04
C ARG A 130 15.55 -1.89 -11.76
N ARG A 131 14.50 -1.05 -11.68
CA ARG A 131 14.52 0.30 -12.30
C ARG A 131 15.55 1.23 -11.64
N ALA A 132 15.74 1.14 -10.33
CA ALA A 132 16.79 1.89 -9.65
C ALA A 132 18.17 1.54 -10.21
N LYS A 133 18.47 0.26 -10.39
CA LYS A 133 19.74 -0.22 -10.95
C LYS A 133 19.93 0.20 -12.41
N GLU A 134 18.86 0.10 -13.23
CA GLU A 134 18.86 0.49 -14.65
C GLU A 134 19.24 1.96 -14.84
N PHE A 135 18.74 2.85 -13.99
CA PHE A 135 18.98 4.29 -14.06
C PHE A 135 19.96 4.82 -13.01
N LYS A 136 20.77 3.94 -12.42
CA LYS A 136 21.72 4.28 -11.35
C LYS A 136 22.60 5.48 -11.72
N HIS A 137 23.05 5.55 -12.95
CA HIS A 137 23.97 6.59 -13.44
C HIS A 137 23.30 7.57 -14.42
N THR A 138 21.97 7.53 -14.61
CA THR A 138 21.27 8.46 -15.49
C THR A 138 21.10 9.80 -14.79
N PRO A 139 21.79 10.88 -15.23
CA PRO A 139 21.71 12.18 -14.58
C PRO A 139 20.35 12.84 -14.81
N CYS A 140 19.87 13.51 -13.80
CA CYS A 140 18.69 14.37 -13.87
C CYS A 140 18.82 15.52 -12.86
N ILE A 141 17.97 16.53 -13.02
CA ILE A 141 17.96 17.63 -12.05
C ILE A 141 17.03 17.32 -10.86
N GLY A 142 17.56 17.46 -9.65
CA GLY A 142 16.76 17.49 -8.45
C GLY A 142 16.02 18.83 -8.31
N ARG A 143 14.74 18.78 -7.90
CA ARG A 143 13.90 19.96 -7.72
C ARG A 143 13.42 20.05 -6.29
N THR A 144 13.58 21.24 -5.70
CA THR A 144 12.94 21.61 -4.43
C THR A 144 12.03 22.81 -4.67
N HIS A 145 10.86 22.85 -4.07
CA HIS A 145 9.83 23.89 -4.31
C HIS A 145 9.44 24.04 -5.80
N GLY A 146 9.67 22.99 -6.62
CA GLY A 146 9.49 23.04 -8.07
C GLY A 146 10.63 23.74 -8.84
N ILE A 147 11.67 24.21 -8.15
CA ILE A 147 12.83 24.91 -8.71
C ILE A 147 14.00 23.95 -8.85
N HIS A 148 14.83 24.12 -9.87
CA HIS A 148 16.05 23.36 -10.06
C HIS A 148 17.01 23.60 -8.92
N ALA A 149 17.48 22.52 -8.28
CA ALA A 149 18.43 22.53 -7.17
C ALA A 149 19.78 21.97 -7.63
N GLU A 150 20.03 20.70 -7.41
CA GLU A 150 21.30 20.06 -7.72
C GLU A 150 21.12 18.83 -8.63
N PRO A 151 22.15 18.48 -9.42
CA PRO A 151 22.18 17.22 -10.15
C PRO A 151 22.07 16.02 -9.23
N MET A 152 21.29 15.03 -9.64
CA MET A 152 21.16 13.72 -9.03
C MET A 152 21.01 12.65 -10.10
N THR A 153 20.82 11.38 -9.74
CA THR A 153 20.47 10.34 -10.70
C THR A 153 19.01 9.93 -10.62
N PHE A 154 18.44 9.54 -11.76
CA PHE A 154 17.05 9.11 -11.84
C PHE A 154 16.82 7.80 -11.05
N GLY A 155 17.83 6.92 -10.99
CA GLY A 155 17.78 5.69 -10.20
C GLY A 155 17.58 5.93 -8.71
N LEU A 156 18.11 7.03 -8.15
CA LEU A 156 17.91 7.38 -6.74
C LEU A 156 16.44 7.61 -6.39
N LYS A 157 15.61 8.04 -7.33
CA LYS A 157 14.16 8.21 -7.12
C LYS A 157 13.46 6.88 -6.88
N PHE A 158 13.75 5.86 -7.68
CA PHE A 158 13.23 4.49 -7.50
C PHE A 158 13.80 3.83 -6.25
N LEU A 159 15.08 4.07 -5.94
CA LEU A 159 15.71 3.54 -4.74
C LEU A 159 15.05 4.09 -3.47
N LEU A 160 14.72 5.38 -3.44
CA LEU A 160 13.98 6.00 -2.34
C LEU A 160 12.58 5.36 -2.17
N TRP A 161 11.88 5.08 -3.27
CA TRP A 161 10.58 4.41 -3.23
C TRP A 161 10.71 2.96 -2.77
N SER A 162 11.76 2.25 -3.20
CA SER A 162 12.08 0.90 -2.73
C SER A 162 12.20 0.84 -1.20
N ALA A 163 12.97 1.76 -0.60
CA ALA A 163 13.09 1.87 0.86
C ALA A 163 11.76 2.18 1.57
N GLU A 164 10.84 2.90 0.93
CA GLU A 164 9.52 3.17 1.49
C GLU A 164 8.61 1.94 1.41
N VAL A 165 8.73 1.16 0.32
CA VAL A 165 7.99 -0.10 0.15
C VAL A 165 8.49 -1.16 1.14
N GLU A 166 9.78 -1.25 1.43
CA GLU A 166 10.30 -2.13 2.50
C GLU A 166 9.59 -1.87 3.83
N ARG A 167 9.47 -0.59 4.23
CA ARG A 167 8.73 -0.23 5.44
C ARG A 167 7.22 -0.49 5.35
N ALA A 168 6.64 -0.42 4.15
CA ALA A 168 5.23 -0.78 3.93
C ALA A 168 4.99 -2.27 4.12
N ILE A 169 5.88 -3.13 3.61
CA ILE A 169 5.87 -4.57 3.82
C ILE A 169 5.92 -4.92 5.31
N ASP A 170 6.84 -4.31 6.06
CA ASP A 170 6.97 -4.56 7.50
C ASP A 170 5.71 -4.14 8.28
N ARG A 171 5.13 -2.98 7.94
CA ARG A 171 3.86 -2.51 8.54
C ARG A 171 2.71 -3.47 8.24
N LEU A 172 2.60 -3.92 6.99
CA LEU A 172 1.52 -4.84 6.62
C LEU A 172 1.69 -6.21 7.27
N LYS A 173 2.92 -6.73 7.40
CA LYS A 173 3.21 -7.94 8.17
C LYS A 173 2.79 -7.79 9.63
N HIS A 174 3.04 -6.61 10.23
CA HIS A 174 2.61 -6.33 11.60
C HIS A 174 1.09 -6.27 11.70
N ALA A 175 0.43 -5.51 10.85
CA ALA A 175 -1.03 -5.39 10.82
C ALA A 175 -1.71 -6.76 10.56
N LYS A 176 -1.17 -7.59 9.64
CA LYS A 176 -1.62 -8.96 9.45
C LYS A 176 -1.54 -9.77 10.74
N LYS A 177 -0.43 -9.69 11.47
CA LYS A 177 -0.27 -10.39 12.78
C LYS A 177 -1.30 -9.88 13.79
N THR A 178 -1.61 -8.58 13.81
CA THR A 178 -2.59 -7.98 14.73
C THR A 178 -4.00 -8.53 14.50
N VAL A 179 -4.38 -8.81 13.24
CA VAL A 179 -5.69 -9.38 12.89
C VAL A 179 -5.69 -10.90 12.79
N SER A 180 -4.53 -11.58 12.95
CA SER A 180 -4.42 -13.06 12.94
C SER A 180 -4.90 -13.67 14.27
N VAL A 181 -6.13 -13.39 14.64
CA VAL A 181 -6.72 -13.78 15.92
C VAL A 181 -8.12 -14.36 15.74
N GLY A 182 -8.56 -15.15 16.72
CA GLY A 182 -9.92 -15.66 16.80
C GLY A 182 -10.49 -15.53 18.19
N LYS A 183 -11.81 -15.61 18.27
CA LYS A 183 -12.58 -15.49 19.51
C LYS A 183 -13.72 -16.49 19.48
N LEU A 184 -13.80 -17.36 20.48
CA LEU A 184 -14.92 -18.29 20.73
C LEU A 184 -15.24 -18.28 22.25
N SER A 185 -15.67 -17.12 22.74
CA SER A 185 -15.82 -16.88 24.19
C SER A 185 -17.25 -16.48 24.59
N GLY A 186 -18.21 -16.61 23.67
CA GLY A 186 -19.63 -16.39 23.93
C GLY A 186 -20.06 -14.91 23.92
N ALA A 187 -21.30 -14.69 24.35
CA ALA A 187 -22.02 -13.43 24.15
C ALA A 187 -21.38 -12.19 24.78
N VAL A 188 -20.57 -12.33 25.82
CA VAL A 188 -19.89 -11.22 26.52
C VAL A 188 -18.43 -11.53 26.88
N GLY A 189 -17.85 -12.58 26.28
CA GLY A 189 -16.44 -12.92 26.46
C GLY A 189 -16.10 -13.69 27.74
N THR A 190 -17.07 -14.25 28.44
CA THR A 190 -16.89 -14.92 29.74
C THR A 190 -16.88 -16.45 29.70
N TYR A 191 -17.00 -17.03 28.49
CA TYR A 191 -17.07 -18.49 28.28
C TYR A 191 -18.21 -19.17 29.04
N SER A 192 -19.33 -18.45 29.26
CA SER A 192 -20.44 -18.97 30.10
C SER A 192 -20.99 -20.32 29.64
N ASN A 193 -20.98 -20.60 28.36
CA ASN A 193 -21.57 -21.78 27.73
C ASN A 193 -20.60 -22.56 26.83
N ILE A 194 -19.31 -22.23 26.86
CA ILE A 194 -18.28 -22.89 26.06
C ILE A 194 -17.01 -23.08 26.89
N ASP A 195 -16.34 -24.20 26.70
CA ASP A 195 -15.05 -24.48 27.35
C ASP A 195 -13.94 -23.65 26.66
N PRO A 196 -13.13 -22.86 27.41
CA PRO A 196 -12.03 -22.06 26.81
C PRO A 196 -11.03 -22.89 26.00
N ARG A 197 -10.92 -24.19 26.25
CA ARG A 197 -10.06 -25.11 25.49
C ARG A 197 -10.53 -25.26 24.03
N ILE A 198 -11.84 -25.13 23.77
CA ILE A 198 -12.41 -25.16 22.41
C ILE A 198 -11.83 -24.00 21.58
N GLU A 199 -11.82 -22.79 22.12
CA GLU A 199 -11.21 -21.63 21.45
C GLU A 199 -9.73 -21.87 21.12
N GLN A 200 -8.96 -22.36 22.09
CA GLN A 200 -7.53 -22.63 21.90
C GLN A 200 -7.27 -23.65 20.80
N MET A 201 -8.04 -24.76 20.81
CA MET A 201 -7.89 -25.82 19.81
C MET A 201 -8.38 -25.41 18.44
N ALA A 202 -9.53 -24.74 18.34
CA ALA A 202 -10.07 -24.23 17.09
C ALA A 202 -9.14 -23.18 16.46
N CYS A 203 -8.68 -22.19 17.23
CA CYS A 203 -7.74 -21.19 16.74
C CYS A 203 -6.42 -21.82 16.25
N LYS A 204 -5.90 -22.81 16.98
CA LYS A 204 -4.71 -23.56 16.55
C LYS A 204 -4.94 -24.29 15.23
N ALA A 205 -6.08 -24.94 15.06
CA ALA A 205 -6.44 -25.64 13.83
C ALA A 205 -6.61 -24.66 12.63
N LEU A 206 -7.07 -23.43 12.90
CA LEU A 206 -7.23 -22.36 11.92
C LEU A 206 -5.92 -21.59 11.63
N GLY A 207 -4.83 -21.89 12.35
CA GLY A 207 -3.54 -21.19 12.17
C GLY A 207 -3.52 -19.78 12.72
N ILE A 208 -4.39 -19.43 13.67
CA ILE A 208 -4.52 -18.13 14.32
C ILE A 208 -4.33 -18.24 15.84
N THR A 209 -4.22 -17.09 16.51
CA THR A 209 -4.06 -17.04 17.96
C THR A 209 -5.36 -16.62 18.64
N PRO A 210 -5.81 -17.29 19.73
CA PRO A 210 -6.96 -16.80 20.48
C PRO A 210 -6.67 -15.42 21.07
N VAL A 211 -7.65 -14.52 21.07
CA VAL A 211 -7.52 -13.23 21.77
C VAL A 211 -7.40 -13.48 23.28
N ARG A 212 -6.61 -12.67 23.98
CA ARG A 212 -6.43 -12.84 25.43
C ARG A 212 -7.69 -12.50 26.22
N LEU A 213 -8.50 -11.62 25.69
CA LEU A 213 -9.79 -11.18 26.25
C LEU A 213 -10.57 -10.50 25.13
N ALA A 214 -11.87 -10.72 25.12
CA ALA A 214 -12.81 -10.04 24.24
C ALA A 214 -14.09 -9.68 25.02
N THR A 215 -14.92 -8.86 24.40
CA THR A 215 -16.33 -8.67 24.77
C THR A 215 -17.18 -9.66 23.95
N GLN A 216 -18.31 -9.26 23.42
CA GLN A 216 -18.99 -10.06 22.39
C GLN A 216 -18.18 -10.13 21.10
N VAL A 217 -17.35 -9.11 20.83
CA VAL A 217 -16.56 -8.95 19.60
C VAL A 217 -15.06 -8.89 19.89
N ILE A 218 -14.25 -9.15 18.87
CA ILE A 218 -12.84 -8.78 18.82
C ILE A 218 -12.75 -7.25 18.80
N GLN A 219 -11.83 -6.64 19.56
CA GLN A 219 -11.70 -5.19 19.65
C GLN A 219 -11.30 -4.59 18.30
N ARG A 220 -11.99 -3.52 17.93
CA ARG A 220 -11.91 -2.87 16.59
C ARG A 220 -10.65 -2.03 16.37
N ASP A 221 -9.87 -1.74 17.39
CA ASP A 221 -8.52 -1.16 17.24
C ASP A 221 -7.64 -2.00 16.30
N ARG A 222 -7.79 -3.33 16.30
CA ARG A 222 -7.09 -4.26 15.39
C ARG A 222 -7.50 -4.03 13.94
N HIS A 223 -8.80 -3.91 13.66
CA HIS A 223 -9.35 -3.64 12.33
C HIS A 223 -8.94 -2.25 11.86
N ALA A 224 -8.98 -1.25 12.77
CA ALA A 224 -8.55 0.11 12.49
C ALA A 224 -7.04 0.18 12.16
N GLU A 225 -6.17 -0.53 12.89
CA GLU A 225 -4.75 -0.64 12.56
C GLU A 225 -4.54 -1.24 11.17
N TYR A 226 -5.28 -2.30 10.85
CA TYR A 226 -5.21 -2.92 9.52
C TYR A 226 -5.59 -1.93 8.42
N VAL A 227 -6.77 -1.32 8.48
CA VAL A 227 -7.26 -0.39 7.46
C VAL A 227 -6.40 0.87 7.36
N THR A 228 -5.95 1.43 8.49
CA THR A 228 -5.03 2.60 8.48
C THR A 228 -3.68 2.26 7.86
N THR A 229 -3.18 1.05 8.06
CA THR A 229 -1.97 0.56 7.38
C THR A 229 -2.16 0.53 5.86
N LEU A 230 -3.29 -0.02 5.37
CA LEU A 230 -3.60 -0.02 3.94
C LEU A 230 -3.71 1.41 3.39
N ALA A 231 -4.32 2.34 4.13
CA ALA A 231 -4.43 3.74 3.74
C ALA A 231 -3.07 4.46 3.68
N LEU A 232 -2.15 4.13 4.59
CA LEU A 232 -0.79 4.65 4.58
C LEU A 232 -0.02 4.17 3.34
N ILE A 233 -0.12 2.90 3.00
CA ILE A 233 0.49 2.33 1.78
C ILE A 233 -0.08 3.02 0.52
N SER A 234 -1.40 3.18 0.46
CA SER A 234 -2.05 3.87 -0.65
C SER A 234 -1.63 5.34 -0.77
N SER A 235 -1.36 6.02 0.35
CA SER A 235 -0.84 7.40 0.36
C SER A 235 0.58 7.48 -0.20
N SER A 236 1.43 6.46 0.05
CA SER A 236 2.75 6.34 -0.59
C SER A 236 2.62 6.16 -2.11
N LEU A 237 1.70 5.31 -2.57
CA LEU A 237 1.42 5.15 -4.01
C LEU A 237 0.93 6.45 -4.65
N GLU A 238 0.09 7.23 -3.96
CA GLU A 238 -0.34 8.55 -4.44
C GLU A 238 0.85 9.49 -4.63
N ARG A 239 1.78 9.53 -3.67
CA ARG A 239 3.01 10.33 -3.77
C ARG A 239 3.84 9.92 -4.99
N PHE A 240 4.04 8.62 -5.20
CA PHE A 240 4.79 8.12 -6.37
C PHE A 240 4.08 8.43 -7.69
N ALA A 241 2.77 8.22 -7.75
CA ALA A 241 1.95 8.56 -8.91
C ALA A 241 1.97 10.06 -9.22
N THR A 242 1.99 10.90 -8.20
CA THR A 242 2.11 12.36 -8.35
C THR A 242 3.45 12.75 -8.96
N GLU A 243 4.53 12.09 -8.56
CA GLU A 243 5.87 12.33 -9.13
C GLU A 243 5.93 11.90 -10.61
N VAL A 244 5.35 10.73 -10.98
CA VAL A 244 5.23 10.32 -12.40
C VAL A 244 4.44 11.34 -13.21
N ARG A 245 3.32 11.84 -12.68
CA ARG A 245 2.53 12.90 -13.33
C ARG A 245 3.33 14.18 -13.54
N ASN A 246 4.20 14.55 -12.58
CA ASN A 246 5.10 15.69 -12.71
C ASN A 246 6.15 15.47 -13.82
N TRP A 247 6.74 14.27 -13.90
CA TRP A 247 7.70 13.96 -14.98
C TRP A 247 7.07 14.03 -16.37
N GLN A 248 5.79 13.69 -16.50
CA GLN A 248 5.05 13.66 -17.77
C GLN A 248 4.54 15.04 -18.22
N ARG A 249 4.65 16.08 -17.40
CA ARG A 249 4.24 17.42 -17.77
C ARG A 249 4.96 17.88 -19.05
N THR A 250 4.25 18.61 -19.90
CA THR A 250 4.76 19.07 -21.20
C THR A 250 6.09 19.84 -21.11
N ASP A 251 6.25 20.63 -20.05
CA ASP A 251 7.43 21.47 -19.79
C ASP A 251 8.58 20.72 -19.10
N ILE A 252 8.38 19.48 -18.66
CA ILE A 252 9.39 18.60 -18.03
C ILE A 252 9.74 17.42 -18.93
N ARG A 253 8.78 16.57 -19.24
CA ARG A 253 8.87 15.45 -20.16
C ARG A 253 10.07 14.52 -19.94
N GLU A 254 10.40 14.20 -18.70
CA GLU A 254 11.51 13.34 -18.33
C GLU A 254 11.13 11.85 -18.32
N ALA A 255 9.85 11.54 -18.05
CA ALA A 255 9.29 10.19 -18.16
C ALA A 255 7.77 10.27 -18.40
N GLU A 256 7.18 9.21 -18.94
CA GLU A 256 5.72 9.11 -19.15
C GLU A 256 5.20 7.68 -19.01
N GLU A 257 3.92 7.53 -18.67
CA GLU A 257 3.23 6.24 -18.71
C GLU A 257 3.35 5.62 -20.11
N PHE A 258 3.56 4.28 -20.15
CA PHE A 258 3.57 3.57 -21.42
C PHE A 258 2.22 3.72 -22.13
N PHE A 259 2.28 4.05 -23.41
CA PHE A 259 1.12 4.24 -24.25
C PHE A 259 1.08 3.14 -25.31
N SER A 260 0.12 2.21 -25.22
CA SER A 260 0.03 1.07 -26.11
C SER A 260 -0.44 1.47 -27.51
N LYS A 261 -0.03 0.67 -28.53
CA LYS A 261 -0.50 0.86 -29.90
C LYS A 261 -2.02 0.80 -29.96
N GLY A 262 -2.64 1.84 -30.54
CA GLY A 262 -4.11 1.95 -30.64
C GLY A 262 -4.80 2.56 -29.44
N GLN A 263 -4.11 2.81 -28.32
CA GLN A 263 -4.65 3.54 -27.18
C GLN A 263 -4.95 4.99 -27.59
N LYS A 264 -6.04 5.54 -27.08
CA LYS A 264 -6.40 6.95 -27.27
C LYS A 264 -6.26 7.72 -25.95
N GLY A 265 -5.46 8.77 -25.95
CA GLY A 265 -5.18 9.57 -24.74
C GLY A 265 -6.14 10.74 -24.56
N SER A 266 -6.86 11.13 -25.61
CA SER A 266 -7.79 12.26 -25.59
C SER A 266 -8.86 12.06 -26.65
N SER A 267 -10.09 12.50 -26.35
CA SER A 267 -11.20 12.51 -27.31
C SER A 267 -11.08 13.65 -28.33
N ALA A 268 -10.33 14.72 -28.00
CA ALA A 268 -10.23 15.92 -28.81
C ALA A 268 -8.87 16.08 -29.51
N MET A 269 -7.76 15.69 -28.85
CA MET A 269 -6.39 15.90 -29.35
C MET A 269 -5.67 14.56 -29.54
N PRO A 270 -5.45 14.10 -30.79
CA PRO A 270 -4.90 12.75 -31.05
C PRO A 270 -3.49 12.51 -30.48
N HIS A 271 -2.69 13.56 -30.32
CA HIS A 271 -1.32 13.48 -29.80
C HIS A 271 -1.23 13.53 -28.27
N LYS A 272 -2.32 13.87 -27.57
CA LYS A 272 -2.30 14.09 -26.12
C LYS A 272 -2.26 12.78 -25.37
N ARG A 273 -1.20 12.55 -24.59
CA ARG A 273 -1.02 11.39 -23.72
C ARG A 273 -1.15 11.84 -22.27
N ASN A 274 -2.25 11.45 -21.63
CA ASN A 274 -2.52 11.83 -20.25
C ASN A 274 -2.06 10.72 -19.29
N PRO A 275 -1.53 11.06 -18.09
CA PRO A 275 -1.17 10.09 -17.05
C PRO A 275 -2.41 9.58 -16.28
N ILE A 276 -3.39 9.03 -17.01
CA ILE A 276 -4.72 8.70 -16.48
C ILE A 276 -4.69 7.61 -15.40
N ASN A 277 -3.72 6.70 -15.46
CA ASN A 277 -3.60 5.65 -14.47
C ASN A 277 -3.03 6.21 -13.15
N CYS A 278 -2.03 7.08 -13.20
CA CYS A 278 -1.50 7.78 -12.04
C CYS A 278 -2.54 8.74 -11.42
N GLU A 279 -3.35 9.41 -12.25
CA GLU A 279 -4.48 10.24 -11.78
C GLU A 279 -5.52 9.39 -11.03
N ARG A 280 -5.82 8.20 -11.55
CA ARG A 280 -6.75 7.26 -10.92
C ARG A 280 -6.22 6.79 -9.57
N ILE A 281 -4.94 6.40 -9.48
CA ILE A 281 -4.31 5.99 -8.22
C ILE A 281 -4.39 7.12 -7.19
N SER A 282 -4.12 8.37 -7.61
CA SER A 282 -4.28 9.54 -6.73
C SER A 282 -5.73 9.73 -6.25
N GLY A 283 -6.71 9.42 -7.09
CA GLY A 283 -8.13 9.44 -6.72
C GLY A 283 -8.49 8.35 -5.71
N MET A 284 -7.98 7.13 -5.94
CA MET A 284 -8.25 5.96 -5.08
C MET A 284 -7.69 6.14 -3.67
N ALA A 285 -6.56 6.79 -3.50
CA ALA A 285 -5.99 7.07 -2.18
C ALA A 285 -6.89 7.95 -1.30
N ARG A 286 -7.74 8.78 -1.89
CA ARG A 286 -8.72 9.59 -1.13
C ARG A 286 -9.78 8.72 -0.47
N LEU A 287 -10.27 7.70 -1.18
CA LEU A 287 -11.23 6.72 -0.64
C LEU A 287 -10.61 5.95 0.52
N MET A 288 -9.37 5.51 0.36
CA MET A 288 -8.65 4.78 1.41
C MET A 288 -8.53 5.57 2.71
N ARG A 289 -8.20 6.86 2.62
CA ARG A 289 -8.13 7.73 3.80
C ARG A 289 -9.49 7.96 4.45
N GLY A 290 -10.55 8.11 3.66
CA GLY A 290 -11.93 8.20 4.18
C GLY A 290 -12.33 6.93 4.93
N ASN A 291 -12.06 5.76 4.35
CA ASN A 291 -12.36 4.46 4.98
C ASN A 291 -11.53 4.23 6.26
N ALA A 292 -10.29 4.74 6.32
CA ALA A 292 -9.46 4.66 7.53
C ALA A 292 -10.07 5.46 8.70
N VAL A 293 -10.69 6.60 8.41
CA VAL A 293 -11.43 7.37 9.43
C VAL A 293 -12.63 6.57 9.93
N ALA A 294 -13.41 5.98 9.04
CA ALA A 294 -14.56 5.14 9.41
C ALA A 294 -14.14 3.95 10.28
N ALA A 295 -13.03 3.28 9.92
CA ALA A 295 -12.49 2.18 10.73
C ALA A 295 -12.04 2.60 12.14
N MET A 296 -11.53 3.82 12.31
CA MET A 296 -11.19 4.35 13.64
C MET A 296 -12.45 4.69 14.45
N GLU A 297 -13.53 5.13 13.83
CA GLU A 297 -14.79 5.40 14.49
C GLU A 297 -15.49 4.11 14.97
N ASP A 298 -15.27 2.98 14.31
CA ASP A 298 -15.77 1.66 14.71
C ASP A 298 -15.14 1.11 16.01
N ILE A 299 -14.05 1.73 16.51
CA ILE A 299 -13.46 1.36 17.81
C ILE A 299 -14.45 1.62 18.94
N THR A 300 -15.27 2.66 18.83
CA THR A 300 -16.22 3.10 19.85
C THR A 300 -17.53 2.34 19.73
N LEU A 301 -17.74 1.32 20.56
CA LEU A 301 -18.97 0.56 20.67
C LEU A 301 -19.60 0.75 22.05
N TRP A 302 -20.92 0.57 22.16
CA TRP A 302 -21.61 0.60 23.44
C TRP A 302 -21.40 -0.72 24.21
N HIS A 303 -20.95 -0.60 25.43
CA HIS A 303 -20.73 -1.71 26.37
C HIS A 303 -19.93 -2.87 25.72
N GLU A 304 -20.43 -4.08 25.77
CA GLU A 304 -19.78 -5.27 25.21
C GLU A 304 -19.94 -5.39 23.71
N ARG A 305 -20.92 -4.72 23.11
CA ARG A 305 -21.15 -4.54 21.67
C ARG A 305 -22.46 -3.78 21.38
N ASP A 306 -22.45 -2.94 20.37
CA ASP A 306 -23.61 -2.63 19.52
C ASP A 306 -23.26 -3.03 18.06
N ILE A 307 -24.20 -2.87 17.12
CA ILE A 307 -24.01 -3.36 15.74
C ILE A 307 -23.57 -2.25 14.76
N SER A 308 -23.24 -1.06 15.24
CA SER A 308 -22.89 0.09 14.37
C SER A 308 -21.69 -0.17 13.47
N HIS A 309 -20.70 -0.94 13.94
CA HIS A 309 -19.51 -1.33 13.18
C HIS A 309 -19.82 -2.22 11.96
N SER A 310 -20.83 -3.09 12.08
CA SER A 310 -21.05 -4.18 11.11
C SER A 310 -21.37 -3.66 9.70
N SER A 311 -22.24 -2.65 9.58
CA SER A 311 -22.59 -2.05 8.28
C SER A 311 -21.41 -1.32 7.65
N VAL A 312 -20.52 -0.75 8.45
CA VAL A 312 -19.31 -0.05 7.98
C VAL A 312 -18.29 -1.06 7.49
N GLU A 313 -17.97 -2.07 8.30
CA GLU A 313 -16.98 -3.10 7.98
C GLU A 313 -17.31 -3.90 6.72
N ARG A 314 -18.60 -4.19 6.47
CA ARG A 314 -19.09 -4.84 5.23
C ARG A 314 -18.73 -4.05 3.98
N VAL A 315 -18.48 -2.76 4.09
CA VAL A 315 -18.10 -1.87 2.97
C VAL A 315 -16.60 -1.62 2.98
N ILE A 316 -16.03 -1.16 4.09
CA ILE A 316 -14.65 -0.66 4.09
C ILE A 316 -13.59 -1.75 3.98
N LEU A 317 -13.81 -2.95 4.54
CA LEU A 317 -12.82 -4.04 4.48
C LEU A 317 -12.63 -4.55 3.04
N PRO A 318 -13.70 -4.94 2.29
CA PRO A 318 -13.57 -5.29 0.89
C PRO A 318 -13.06 -4.12 0.05
N ASP A 319 -13.58 -2.92 0.24
CA ASP A 319 -13.21 -1.77 -0.58
C ASP A 319 -11.74 -1.38 -0.39
N CYS A 320 -11.19 -1.45 0.82
CA CYS A 320 -9.80 -1.12 1.07
C CYS A 320 -8.83 -2.14 0.49
N THR A 321 -9.10 -3.43 0.67
CA THR A 321 -8.22 -4.50 0.17
C THR A 321 -8.24 -4.58 -1.36
N ILE A 322 -9.44 -4.55 -1.97
CA ILE A 322 -9.61 -4.55 -3.43
C ILE A 322 -8.97 -3.31 -4.07
N ASN A 323 -9.17 -2.13 -3.47
CA ASN A 323 -8.59 -0.88 -3.97
C ASN A 323 -7.07 -0.94 -3.96
N LEU A 324 -6.47 -1.37 -2.85
CA LEU A 324 -5.03 -1.40 -2.71
C LEU A 324 -4.39 -2.43 -3.65
N ASP A 325 -4.96 -3.64 -3.76
CA ASP A 325 -4.53 -4.67 -4.71
C ASP A 325 -4.57 -4.13 -6.16
N TYR A 326 -5.68 -3.50 -6.57
CA TYR A 326 -5.77 -2.88 -7.88
C TYR A 326 -4.69 -1.82 -8.11
N CYS A 327 -4.48 -0.93 -7.14
CA CYS A 327 -3.51 0.16 -7.25
C CYS A 327 -2.07 -0.36 -7.29
N LEU A 328 -1.71 -1.34 -6.46
CA LEU A 328 -0.39 -1.94 -6.44
C LEU A 328 -0.05 -2.62 -7.77
N ARG A 329 -0.92 -3.51 -8.26
CA ARG A 329 -0.70 -4.21 -9.54
C ARG A 329 -0.63 -3.23 -10.71
N LYS A 330 -1.53 -2.23 -10.73
CA LYS A 330 -1.53 -1.21 -11.79
C LYS A 330 -0.28 -0.34 -11.74
N PHE A 331 0.16 0.09 -10.55
CA PHE A 331 1.33 0.95 -10.44
C PHE A 331 2.63 0.18 -10.71
N THR A 332 2.70 -1.09 -10.32
CA THR A 332 3.80 -1.98 -10.68
C THR A 332 3.97 -2.05 -12.21
N ASP A 333 2.86 -2.25 -12.95
CA ASP A 333 2.86 -2.27 -14.43
C ASP A 333 3.30 -0.92 -15.03
N ILE A 334 2.86 0.21 -14.43
CA ILE A 334 3.26 1.54 -14.87
C ILE A 334 4.78 1.73 -14.72
N ILE A 335 5.36 1.40 -13.58
CA ILE A 335 6.78 1.59 -13.33
C ILE A 335 7.63 0.61 -14.13
N ASP A 336 7.17 -0.64 -14.28
CA ASP A 336 7.84 -1.64 -15.11
C ASP A 336 8.00 -1.18 -16.56
N LYS A 337 6.95 -0.58 -17.14
CA LYS A 337 6.88 -0.14 -18.53
C LYS A 337 7.13 1.36 -18.73
N LEU A 338 7.52 2.09 -17.66
CA LEU A 338 7.71 3.55 -17.72
C LEU A 338 8.69 3.93 -18.83
N LEU A 339 8.27 4.81 -19.72
CA LEU A 339 9.14 5.40 -20.74
C LEU A 339 9.97 6.48 -20.09
N VAL A 340 11.29 6.43 -20.27
CA VAL A 340 12.24 7.35 -19.65
C VAL A 340 13.04 8.04 -20.77
N TYR A 341 13.26 9.34 -20.63
CA TYR A 341 13.90 10.19 -21.63
C TYR A 341 15.17 10.85 -21.08
N PRO A 342 16.33 10.15 -21.08
CA PRO A 342 17.60 10.70 -20.57
C PRO A 342 18.02 12.00 -21.22
N ASP A 343 17.80 12.15 -22.54
CA ASP A 343 18.15 13.38 -23.27
C ASP A 343 17.33 14.58 -22.77
N ALA A 344 16.05 14.37 -22.47
CA ALA A 344 15.20 15.41 -21.88
C ALA A 344 15.65 15.78 -20.45
N MET A 345 16.12 14.79 -19.68
CA MET A 345 16.69 15.02 -18.35
C MET A 345 17.95 15.88 -18.43
N MET A 346 18.85 15.59 -19.37
CA MET A 346 20.05 16.42 -19.59
C MET A 346 19.69 17.83 -20.06
N HIS A 347 18.77 17.97 -21.01
CA HIS A 347 18.29 19.28 -21.45
C HIS A 347 17.73 20.10 -20.28
N ASN A 348 16.93 19.48 -19.39
CA ASN A 348 16.40 20.15 -18.22
C ASN A 348 17.50 20.52 -17.21
N LEU A 349 18.49 19.66 -17.01
CA LEU A 349 19.65 19.93 -16.14
C LEU A 349 20.39 21.19 -16.59
N GLU A 350 20.58 21.37 -17.88
CA GLU A 350 21.27 22.51 -18.48
C GLU A 350 20.42 23.79 -18.64
N ARG A 351 19.11 23.66 -18.50
CA ARG A 351 18.10 24.71 -18.81
C ARG A 351 18.36 26.05 -18.12
N THR A 352 18.92 26.02 -16.92
CA THR A 352 19.22 27.26 -16.17
C THR A 352 20.52 27.93 -16.60
N GLY A 353 21.28 27.36 -17.58
CA GLY A 353 22.54 27.92 -18.06
C GLY A 353 23.60 27.99 -16.97
N GLY A 354 23.77 26.88 -16.23
CA GLY A 354 24.85 26.71 -15.27
C GLY A 354 24.55 27.24 -13.86
N LEU A 355 23.39 27.84 -13.57
CA LEU A 355 23.07 28.34 -12.23
C LEU A 355 23.09 27.24 -11.15
N ILE A 356 22.86 26.00 -11.54
CA ILE A 356 22.94 24.83 -10.62
C ILE A 356 24.33 24.64 -10.02
N TYR A 357 25.37 25.21 -10.61
CA TYR A 357 26.77 25.15 -10.15
C TYR A 357 27.17 26.28 -9.21
N SER A 358 26.27 27.25 -8.96
CA SER A 358 26.55 28.45 -8.16
C SER A 358 27.11 28.13 -6.76
N GLN A 359 26.59 27.07 -6.12
CA GLN A 359 27.09 26.62 -4.81
C GLN A 359 28.52 26.04 -4.91
N ARG A 360 28.87 25.36 -6.01
CA ARG A 360 30.21 24.85 -6.23
C ARG A 360 31.24 26.00 -6.29
N ILE A 361 30.94 27.06 -7.07
CA ILE A 361 31.77 28.28 -7.15
C ILE A 361 31.88 28.93 -5.76
N LEU A 362 30.76 29.07 -5.04
CA LEU A 362 30.76 29.63 -3.68
C LEU A 362 31.71 28.87 -2.75
N LEU A 363 31.58 27.53 -2.72
CA LEU A 363 32.41 26.68 -1.84
C LEU A 363 33.88 26.66 -2.25
N ALA A 364 34.18 26.69 -3.56
CA ALA A 364 35.56 26.77 -4.07
C ALA A 364 36.24 28.08 -3.63
N VAL A 365 35.55 29.22 -3.75
CA VAL A 365 36.04 30.53 -3.30
C VAL A 365 36.25 30.57 -1.78
N VAL A 366 35.29 30.06 -1.01
CA VAL A 366 35.43 29.95 0.45
C VAL A 366 36.59 29.04 0.85
N GLY A 367 36.84 27.96 0.12
CA GLY A 367 37.97 27.06 0.31
C GLY A 367 39.34 27.73 0.13
N LYS A 368 39.40 28.87 -0.55
CA LYS A 368 40.60 29.72 -0.69
C LYS A 368 40.76 30.76 0.46
N GLY A 369 39.93 30.68 1.49
CA GLY A 369 40.01 31.55 2.67
C GLY A 369 39.16 32.84 2.57
N VAL A 370 38.32 32.99 1.58
CA VAL A 370 37.41 34.12 1.46
C VAL A 370 36.24 33.96 2.44
N LEU A 371 35.82 35.06 3.05
CA LEU A 371 34.61 35.06 3.90
C LEU A 371 33.39 34.63 3.09
N ARG A 372 32.56 33.77 3.70
CA ARG A 372 31.36 33.22 3.03
C ARG A 372 30.41 34.29 2.52
N GLU A 373 30.25 35.36 3.26
CA GLU A 373 29.39 36.50 2.91
C GLU A 373 29.87 37.25 1.65
N ASP A 374 31.19 37.41 1.48
CA ASP A 374 31.75 38.07 0.31
C ASP A 374 31.70 37.16 -0.91
N ALA A 375 32.08 35.87 -0.74
CA ALA A 375 31.92 34.87 -1.80
C ALA A 375 30.45 34.77 -2.26
N TYR A 376 29.48 34.80 -1.33
CA TYR A 376 28.06 34.79 -1.65
C TYR A 376 27.65 35.98 -2.50
N LYS A 377 28.07 37.21 -2.14
CA LYS A 377 27.76 38.43 -2.93
C LYS A 377 28.33 38.33 -4.35
N TRP A 378 29.56 37.83 -4.51
CA TRP A 378 30.18 37.71 -5.84
C TRP A 378 29.46 36.69 -6.71
N VAL A 379 29.16 35.52 -6.18
CA VAL A 379 28.42 34.50 -6.91
C VAL A 379 26.99 34.95 -7.24
N GLN A 380 26.30 35.56 -6.25
CA GLN A 380 24.94 36.07 -6.45
C GLN A 380 24.83 37.09 -7.52
N ARG A 381 25.75 38.12 -7.60
CA ARG A 381 25.70 39.13 -8.65
C ARG A 381 25.82 38.52 -10.04
N ASN A 382 26.66 37.50 -10.21
CA ASN A 382 26.82 36.81 -11.49
C ASN A 382 25.62 35.91 -11.82
N ALA A 383 25.06 35.25 -10.83
CA ALA A 383 23.85 34.45 -10.97
C ALA A 383 22.63 35.32 -11.35
N MET A 384 22.50 36.51 -10.74
CA MET A 384 21.40 37.42 -11.03
C MET A 384 21.46 38.00 -12.45
N LYS A 385 22.65 38.27 -13.01
CA LYS A 385 22.81 38.65 -14.41
C LYS A 385 22.27 37.54 -15.33
N ARG A 386 22.57 36.27 -15.04
CA ARG A 386 21.98 35.16 -15.79
C ARG A 386 20.47 35.11 -15.64
N TRP A 387 19.96 35.25 -14.40
CA TRP A 387 18.54 35.13 -14.12
C TRP A 387 17.70 36.25 -14.72
N MET A 388 18.19 37.51 -14.63
CA MET A 388 17.43 38.69 -15.04
C MET A 388 17.71 39.07 -16.50
N ASP A 389 18.96 38.99 -16.95
CA ASP A 389 19.40 39.55 -18.20
C ASP A 389 19.71 38.48 -19.27
N GLY A 390 19.69 37.19 -18.87
CA GLY A 390 19.96 36.06 -19.75
C GLY A 390 21.44 35.85 -20.09
N GLU A 391 22.37 36.59 -19.44
CA GLU A 391 23.81 36.42 -19.65
C GLU A 391 24.27 35.01 -19.25
N ASP A 392 25.35 34.51 -19.87
CA ASP A 392 25.91 33.21 -19.54
C ASP A 392 26.61 33.24 -18.20
N PHE A 393 26.16 32.37 -17.24
CA PHE A 393 26.66 32.39 -15.87
C PHE A 393 28.14 32.01 -15.79
N ARG A 394 28.58 31.01 -16.56
CA ARG A 394 29.98 30.59 -16.59
C ARG A 394 30.87 31.73 -17.08
N THR A 395 30.50 32.36 -18.18
CA THR A 395 31.22 33.52 -18.75
C THR A 395 31.31 34.66 -17.74
N ASN A 396 30.23 34.93 -17.00
CA ASN A 396 30.23 35.97 -15.98
C ASN A 396 31.21 35.66 -14.82
N VAL A 397 31.24 34.39 -14.38
CA VAL A 397 32.19 33.93 -13.35
C VAL A 397 33.63 34.03 -13.82
N GLU A 398 33.93 33.60 -15.06
CA GLU A 398 35.27 33.66 -15.67
C GLU A 398 35.79 35.09 -15.87
N LYS A 399 34.91 36.08 -15.96
CA LYS A 399 35.28 37.50 -16.12
C LYS A 399 35.24 38.28 -14.80
N ASP A 400 34.79 37.70 -13.70
CA ASP A 400 34.63 38.38 -12.42
C ASP A 400 35.99 38.49 -11.72
N PRO A 401 36.55 39.70 -11.52
CA PRO A 401 37.88 39.90 -10.97
C PRO A 401 37.98 39.45 -9.50
N ASP A 402 36.89 39.48 -8.73
CA ASP A 402 36.91 39.06 -7.36
C ASP A 402 37.00 37.51 -7.26
N ILE A 403 36.37 36.81 -8.19
CA ILE A 403 36.40 35.33 -8.25
C ILE A 403 37.71 34.86 -8.86
N THR A 404 38.12 35.40 -9.98
CA THR A 404 39.35 35.01 -10.72
C THR A 404 40.64 35.34 -9.98
N LYS A 405 40.58 36.24 -9.01
CA LYS A 405 41.70 36.47 -8.07
C LYS A 405 42.02 35.24 -7.22
N TYR A 406 41.05 34.37 -6.94
CA TYR A 406 41.19 33.21 -6.04
C TYR A 406 41.12 31.88 -6.78
N LEU A 407 40.38 31.78 -7.88
CA LEU A 407 40.21 30.53 -8.65
C LEU A 407 40.90 30.66 -10.02
N SER A 408 41.69 29.65 -10.38
CA SER A 408 42.20 29.50 -11.73
C SER A 408 41.08 29.11 -12.71
N LYS A 409 41.40 29.19 -14.02
CA LYS A 409 40.42 28.78 -15.06
C LYS A 409 40.07 27.28 -14.90
N GLU A 410 41.05 26.42 -14.61
CA GLU A 410 40.88 25.00 -14.46
C GLU A 410 40.00 24.68 -13.20
N GLU A 411 40.14 25.44 -12.12
CA GLU A 411 39.33 25.29 -10.92
C GLU A 411 37.86 25.76 -11.16
N ILE A 412 37.68 26.80 -11.99
CA ILE A 412 36.35 27.24 -12.43
C ILE A 412 35.73 26.16 -13.33
N ASP A 413 36.49 25.64 -14.31
CA ASP A 413 36.03 24.56 -15.19
C ASP A 413 35.55 23.32 -14.42
N ASP A 414 36.30 22.90 -13.39
CA ASP A 414 35.94 21.79 -12.52
C ASP A 414 34.63 22.05 -11.75
N CYS A 415 34.34 23.30 -11.42
CA CYS A 415 33.08 23.65 -10.77
C CYS A 415 31.84 23.44 -11.65
N PHE A 416 31.99 23.47 -12.97
CA PHE A 416 30.89 23.27 -13.93
C PHE A 416 30.72 21.81 -14.40
N ASP A 417 31.31 20.86 -13.68
CA ASP A 417 31.14 19.42 -13.91
C ASP A 417 30.02 18.86 -13.02
N TYR A 418 28.91 18.37 -13.65
CA TYR A 418 27.79 17.75 -12.92
C TYR A 418 28.18 16.40 -12.28
N THR A 419 29.20 15.71 -12.78
CA THR A 419 29.60 14.39 -12.26
C THR A 419 30.08 14.47 -10.82
N TYR A 420 30.59 15.62 -10.40
CA TYR A 420 30.94 15.87 -9.01
C TYR A 420 29.79 15.59 -8.03
N PHE A 421 28.56 15.96 -8.39
CA PHE A 421 27.38 15.76 -7.55
C PHE A 421 27.02 14.27 -7.44
N LEU A 422 27.43 13.46 -8.40
CA LEU A 422 27.10 12.04 -8.51
C LEU A 422 28.13 11.10 -7.87
N ARG A 423 29.27 11.63 -7.38
CA ARG A 423 30.42 10.85 -6.88
C ARG A 423 30.12 9.88 -5.73
N HIS A 424 29.02 10.06 -5.03
CA HIS A 424 28.60 9.21 -3.91
C HIS A 424 27.38 8.34 -4.22
N VAL A 425 26.95 8.29 -5.46
CA VAL A 425 25.78 7.50 -5.88
C VAL A 425 26.02 6.00 -5.60
N ASP A 426 27.20 5.48 -5.94
CA ASP A 426 27.53 4.08 -5.69
C ASP A 426 27.50 3.75 -4.19
N THR A 427 28.07 4.59 -3.35
CA THR A 427 28.02 4.43 -1.88
C THR A 427 26.57 4.40 -1.34
N ILE A 428 25.67 5.17 -1.95
CA ILE A 428 24.25 5.14 -1.57
C ILE A 428 23.61 3.81 -1.97
N PHE A 429 23.88 3.33 -3.19
CA PHE A 429 23.35 2.06 -3.69
C PHE A 429 23.89 0.84 -2.92
N GLU A 430 25.16 0.86 -2.52
CA GLU A 430 25.77 -0.18 -1.68
C GLU A 430 25.02 -0.41 -0.36
N ARG A 431 24.42 0.64 0.24
CA ARG A 431 23.59 0.51 1.46
C ARG A 431 22.36 -0.35 1.27
N PHE A 432 21.96 -0.57 0.03
CA PHE A 432 20.82 -1.39 -0.39
C PHE A 432 21.24 -2.73 -1.03
N GLY A 433 22.55 -3.02 -1.05
CA GLY A 433 23.08 -4.20 -1.72
C GLY A 433 22.92 -4.15 -3.25
N LEU A 434 23.05 -2.97 -3.88
CA LEU A 434 22.90 -2.72 -5.32
C LEU A 434 24.15 -2.07 -5.93
#